data_ae9c054f78eb03e01b941b769a2352f5
#
_entry.id   ae9c054f78eb03e01b941b769a2352f5
#
_cell.length_a   1.000
_cell.length_b   1.000
_cell.length_c   1.000
_cell.angle_alpha   90.00
_cell.angle_beta   90.00
_cell.angle_gamma   90.00
#
_symmetry.space_group_name_H-M   'P 1'
#
loop_
_entity.id
_entity.type
_entity.pdbx_description
1 polymer ?
#
loop_
_entity_poly.entity_id
_entity_poly.type
_entity_poly.pdbx_seq_one_letter_code
_entity_poly.pdbx_strand_id
1 'polypeptide(L)'
;MEKENIYGNWSPEVIKQFKKWQLRTILVTMVGYAIYYFVRKNFSLAMPGLTAQYGISNTDFGIVIGIGSLVYGFSRFVNGFVVDRHSARAVMAIGLVLCALSNFAFGFGYNISAWLVGADPMATQATPDLINMLVLVMALTIVLNQAFQGVGYPPCARLLPCWIHPSELATKMSVWNTSHSIGAAAAVVACGYIMGSMGQDLSHNPDVINTIAANLKLDPATADGMKQILQYARHWDAWKWCFWLPAGLAILGAVWLFVGLRDDPRSVGLPELPDTKTGKSDTEKDTRATRSAFLRVMVWTNRWIWTLCIANVFVYVMRMGILDWGPKFLTEARGMSIEDAAWAVAAFEIFAIIGTLAAGWATDHIFRGKAHRMCLVCMVGASLFMSLFIFLPGLPMVVSIFVLAMAGFFIYGPQALIGIASANQATKEASATANGLAGIFGYVGSFLSAIGVGIVADHWGWNVVFYLIIGIGVLGAITFITMWAAPRDGYARSQNFYANLKK
;
A
#
# COMPACT_ATOMS: atom_id res chain seq x y z
N MET A 1 0.99 -34.71 -17.67
CA MET A 1 0.98 -34.52 -16.21
C MET A 1 -0.42 -34.88 -15.74
N GLU A 2 -0.58 -36.03 -15.13
CA GLU A 2 -1.82 -36.41 -14.43
C GLU A 2 -2.16 -35.31 -13.42
N LYS A 3 -3.39 -34.83 -13.46
CA LYS A 3 -3.90 -33.92 -12.43
C LYS A 3 -3.94 -34.72 -11.14
N GLU A 4 -3.00 -34.45 -10.24
CA GLU A 4 -3.02 -34.96 -8.88
C GLU A 4 -4.44 -34.84 -8.33
N ASN A 5 -5.00 -35.93 -7.80
CA ASN A 5 -6.37 -35.91 -7.25
C ASN A 5 -6.37 -35.12 -5.92
N ILE A 6 -6.47 -33.82 -6.03
CA ILE A 6 -6.39 -32.82 -4.95
C ILE A 6 -7.46 -33.09 -3.86
N TYR A 7 -8.54 -33.77 -4.20
CA TYR A 7 -9.71 -33.96 -3.33
C TYR A 7 -9.81 -35.39 -2.75
N GLY A 8 -8.85 -36.27 -3.06
CA GLY A 8 -8.90 -37.65 -2.57
C GLY A 8 -10.19 -38.37 -2.95
N ASN A 9 -10.87 -38.99 -1.98
CA ASN A 9 -12.08 -39.79 -2.19
C ASN A 9 -13.39 -39.01 -1.99
N TRP A 10 -13.40 -37.68 -2.20
CA TRP A 10 -14.61 -36.88 -2.05
C TRP A 10 -15.64 -37.16 -3.16
N SER A 11 -16.93 -37.15 -2.83
CA SER A 11 -17.97 -37.25 -3.83
C SER A 11 -18.01 -36.02 -4.77
N PRO A 12 -18.48 -36.17 -6.03
CA PRO A 12 -18.60 -35.04 -6.95
C PRO A 12 -19.42 -33.86 -6.41
N GLU A 13 -20.45 -34.12 -5.60
CA GLU A 13 -21.29 -33.11 -4.96
C GLU A 13 -20.49 -32.31 -3.94
N VAL A 14 -19.72 -32.97 -3.10
CA VAL A 14 -18.86 -32.34 -2.08
C VAL A 14 -17.80 -31.47 -2.76
N ILE A 15 -17.16 -31.96 -3.82
CA ILE A 15 -16.19 -31.18 -4.62
C ILE A 15 -16.85 -29.93 -5.22
N LYS A 16 -18.06 -30.06 -5.77
CA LYS A 16 -18.80 -28.93 -6.35
C LYS A 16 -19.15 -27.88 -5.29
N GLN A 17 -19.62 -28.28 -4.12
CA GLN A 17 -19.90 -27.38 -2.99
C GLN A 17 -18.63 -26.71 -2.47
N PHE A 18 -17.54 -27.45 -2.33
CA PHE A 18 -16.26 -26.93 -1.87
C PHE A 18 -15.72 -25.87 -2.85
N LYS A 19 -15.72 -26.14 -4.15
CA LYS A 19 -15.30 -25.18 -5.20
C LYS A 19 -16.16 -23.90 -5.17
N LYS A 20 -17.46 -24.01 -4.91
CA LYS A 20 -18.36 -22.85 -4.74
C LYS A 20 -17.93 -21.99 -3.54
N TRP A 21 -17.66 -22.61 -2.40
CA TRP A 21 -17.20 -21.89 -1.21
C TRP A 21 -15.80 -21.33 -1.37
N GLN A 22 -14.89 -22.07 -2.03
CA GLN A 22 -13.55 -21.60 -2.38
C GLN A 22 -13.61 -20.31 -3.21
N LEU A 23 -14.37 -20.32 -4.30
CA LEU A 23 -14.54 -19.14 -5.15
C LEU A 23 -15.18 -17.99 -4.38
N ARG A 24 -16.22 -18.28 -3.57
CA ARG A 24 -16.86 -17.28 -2.72
C ARG A 24 -15.87 -16.66 -1.73
N THR A 25 -15.06 -17.46 -1.05
CA THR A 25 -14.06 -16.96 -0.09
C THR A 25 -13.02 -16.07 -0.78
N ILE A 26 -12.52 -16.48 -1.95
CA ILE A 26 -11.58 -15.68 -2.74
C ILE A 26 -12.21 -14.34 -3.13
N LEU A 27 -13.39 -14.34 -3.73
CA LEU A 27 -14.05 -13.11 -4.20
C LEU A 27 -14.44 -12.20 -3.04
N VAL A 28 -14.98 -12.76 -1.94
CA VAL A 28 -15.39 -11.96 -0.78
C VAL A 28 -14.20 -11.30 -0.10
N THR A 29 -13.08 -12.03 0.04
CA THR A 29 -11.85 -11.44 0.60
C THR A 29 -11.21 -10.44 -0.36
N MET A 30 -11.25 -10.67 -1.69
CA MET A 30 -10.74 -9.70 -2.68
C MET A 30 -11.50 -8.37 -2.62
N VAL A 31 -12.84 -8.43 -2.64
CA VAL A 31 -13.70 -7.23 -2.54
C VAL A 31 -13.51 -6.54 -1.20
N GLY A 32 -13.54 -7.29 -0.10
CA GLY A 32 -13.33 -6.74 1.24
C GLY A 32 -11.97 -6.07 1.38
N TYR A 33 -10.90 -6.68 0.86
CA TYR A 33 -9.57 -6.11 0.90
C TYR A 33 -9.43 -4.89 0.00
N ALA A 34 -10.09 -4.86 -1.15
CA ALA A 34 -10.19 -3.67 -2.00
C ALA A 34 -10.90 -2.52 -1.26
N ILE A 35 -11.97 -2.80 -0.49
CA ILE A 35 -12.68 -1.79 0.30
C ILE A 35 -11.80 -1.22 1.42
N TYR A 36 -10.91 -2.02 2.03
CA TYR A 36 -9.90 -1.49 2.96
C TYR A 36 -9.04 -0.38 2.32
N TYR A 37 -8.75 -0.47 1.01
CA TYR A 37 -7.99 0.56 0.30
C TYR A 37 -8.79 1.85 0.07
N PHE A 38 -10.12 1.78 -0.01
CA PHE A 38 -10.97 2.97 -0.09
C PHE A 38 -10.84 3.87 1.14
N VAL A 39 -10.77 3.29 2.33
CA VAL A 39 -10.60 4.02 3.60
C VAL A 39 -9.13 4.20 4.01
N ARG A 40 -8.21 3.96 3.08
CA ARG A 40 -6.77 4.12 3.29
C ARG A 40 -6.13 5.14 2.35
N LYS A 41 -6.55 5.15 1.07
CA LYS A 41 -5.94 5.97 0.01
C LYS A 41 -6.68 7.27 -0.29
N ASN A 42 -7.82 7.49 0.33
CA ASN A 42 -8.60 8.71 0.23
C ASN A 42 -7.85 9.96 0.73
N PHE A 43 -6.96 9.83 1.72
CA PHE A 43 -6.24 10.96 2.30
C PHE A 43 -5.38 11.72 1.28
N SER A 44 -4.69 11.01 0.36
CA SER A 44 -3.84 11.63 -0.65
C SER A 44 -4.61 12.58 -1.59
N LEU A 45 -5.88 12.29 -1.87
CA LEU A 45 -6.77 13.14 -2.69
C LEU A 45 -7.35 14.33 -1.92
N ALA A 46 -7.46 14.20 -0.59
CA ALA A 46 -7.95 15.28 0.28
C ALA A 46 -6.88 16.35 0.57
N MET A 47 -5.59 15.99 0.53
CA MET A 47 -4.49 16.91 0.89
C MET A 47 -4.51 18.23 0.10
N PRO A 48 -4.71 18.26 -1.24
CA PRO A 48 -4.77 19.54 -1.96
C PRO A 48 -5.88 20.47 -1.44
N GLY A 49 -7.08 19.92 -1.19
CA GLY A 49 -8.20 20.68 -0.62
C GLY A 49 -7.93 21.19 0.78
N LEU A 50 -7.32 20.38 1.63
CA LEU A 50 -6.94 20.75 3.00
C LEU A 50 -5.87 21.85 3.01
N THR A 51 -4.89 21.80 2.10
CA THR A 51 -3.93 22.91 1.94
C THR A 51 -4.61 24.17 1.46
N ALA A 52 -5.48 24.09 0.44
CA ALA A 52 -6.18 25.25 -0.10
C ALA A 52 -7.05 25.94 0.96
N GLN A 53 -7.75 25.18 1.81
CA GLN A 53 -8.68 25.72 2.81
C GLN A 53 -8.00 26.17 4.09
N TYR A 54 -7.05 25.41 4.59
CA TYR A 54 -6.49 25.62 5.93
C TYR A 54 -4.99 25.91 5.94
N GLY A 55 -4.32 25.92 4.80
CA GLY A 55 -2.89 26.18 4.70
C GLY A 55 -2.02 25.10 5.35
N ILE A 56 -2.53 23.87 5.52
CA ILE A 56 -1.76 22.78 6.15
C ILE A 56 -0.54 22.47 5.30
N SER A 57 0.63 22.41 5.93
CA SER A 57 1.91 22.23 5.26
C SER A 57 2.12 20.78 4.78
N ASN A 58 3.00 20.61 3.78
CA ASN A 58 3.42 19.28 3.34
C ASN A 58 4.19 18.54 4.44
N THR A 59 4.92 19.26 5.28
CA THR A 59 5.62 18.70 6.44
C THR A 59 4.64 18.08 7.44
N ASP A 60 3.52 18.74 7.74
CA ASP A 60 2.49 18.21 8.64
C ASP A 60 1.85 16.94 8.05
N PHE A 61 1.49 16.95 6.78
CA PHE A 61 1.00 15.74 6.10
C PHE A 61 2.03 14.62 6.11
N GLY A 62 3.30 14.95 5.87
CA GLY A 62 4.41 14.00 5.89
C GLY A 62 4.57 13.31 7.24
N ILE A 63 4.48 14.06 8.34
CA ILE A 63 4.53 13.54 9.71
C ILE A 63 3.36 12.58 9.95
N VAL A 64 2.14 13.00 9.60
CA VAL A 64 0.93 12.19 9.78
C VAL A 64 1.01 10.86 9.01
N ILE A 65 1.37 10.91 7.73
CA ILE A 65 1.51 9.72 6.87
C ILE A 65 2.66 8.83 7.39
N GLY A 66 3.77 9.44 7.78
CA GLY A 66 4.96 8.73 8.25
C GLY A 66 4.68 7.94 9.52
N ILE A 67 4.16 8.58 10.57
CA ILE A 67 3.78 7.91 11.81
C ILE A 67 2.75 6.81 11.53
N GLY A 68 1.74 7.11 10.71
CA GLY A 68 0.73 6.14 10.29
C GLY A 68 1.34 4.89 9.64
N SER A 69 2.36 5.05 8.80
CA SER A 69 3.05 3.94 8.13
C SER A 69 3.78 3.02 9.12
N LEU A 70 4.45 3.57 10.13
CA LEU A 70 5.08 2.78 11.20
C LEU A 70 4.05 2.04 12.03
N VAL A 71 2.97 2.73 12.43
CA VAL A 71 1.88 2.13 13.21
C VAL A 71 1.21 1.00 12.42
N TYR A 72 0.98 1.18 11.13
CA TYR A 72 0.47 0.11 10.26
C TYR A 72 1.39 -1.12 10.24
N GLY A 73 2.69 -0.91 10.06
CA GLY A 73 3.67 -2.01 10.05
C GLY A 73 3.67 -2.80 11.36
N PHE A 74 3.68 -2.11 12.50
CA PHE A 74 3.60 -2.71 13.82
C PHE A 74 2.27 -3.42 14.06
N SER A 75 1.17 -2.75 13.74
CA SER A 75 -0.19 -3.29 13.89
C SER A 75 -0.37 -4.58 13.09
N ARG A 76 0.11 -4.61 11.83
CA ARG A 76 0.05 -5.82 11.00
C ARG A 76 0.75 -7.01 11.65
N PHE A 77 1.86 -6.78 12.31
CA PHE A 77 2.59 -7.82 13.04
C PHE A 77 1.78 -8.33 14.25
N VAL A 78 1.27 -7.42 15.08
CA VAL A 78 0.47 -7.77 16.28
C VAL A 78 -0.82 -8.48 15.88
N ASN A 79 -1.50 -8.02 14.85
CA ASN A 79 -2.77 -8.61 14.39
C ASN A 79 -2.60 -10.02 13.80
N GLY A 80 -1.40 -10.42 13.39
CA GLY A 80 -1.13 -11.81 13.09
C GLY A 80 -1.44 -12.74 14.27
N PHE A 81 -0.99 -12.39 15.47
CA PHE A 81 -1.27 -13.15 16.69
C PHE A 81 -2.74 -13.10 17.12
N VAL A 82 -3.41 -11.96 16.88
CA VAL A 82 -4.85 -11.81 17.21
C VAL A 82 -5.68 -12.74 16.31
N VAL A 83 -5.39 -12.76 15.02
CA VAL A 83 -6.10 -13.58 14.04
C VAL A 83 -5.92 -15.07 14.31
N ASP A 84 -4.74 -15.50 14.76
CA ASP A 84 -4.48 -16.92 15.09
C ASP A 84 -5.37 -17.43 16.24
N ARG A 85 -5.84 -16.54 17.11
CA ARG A 85 -6.62 -16.90 18.32
C ARG A 85 -8.12 -16.64 18.18
N HIS A 86 -8.55 -15.89 17.18
CA HIS A 86 -9.95 -15.47 17.02
C HIS A 86 -10.45 -15.78 15.61
N SER A 87 -11.77 -15.72 15.40
CA SER A 87 -12.36 -15.87 14.07
C SER A 87 -11.81 -14.83 13.09
N ALA A 88 -11.15 -15.29 12.03
CA ALA A 88 -10.56 -14.42 11.02
C ALA A 88 -11.63 -13.58 10.32
N ARG A 89 -12.82 -14.16 10.09
CA ARG A 89 -14.01 -13.47 9.56
C ARG A 89 -14.42 -12.29 10.43
N ALA A 90 -14.55 -12.51 11.74
CA ALA A 90 -14.99 -11.48 12.68
C ALA A 90 -13.93 -10.38 12.82
N VAL A 91 -12.66 -10.76 12.97
CA VAL A 91 -11.54 -9.83 13.09
C VAL A 91 -11.43 -8.92 11.86
N MET A 92 -11.57 -9.47 10.64
CA MET A 92 -11.53 -8.68 9.41
C MET A 92 -12.71 -7.70 9.31
N ALA A 93 -13.94 -8.16 9.64
CA ALA A 93 -15.13 -7.30 9.60
C ALA A 93 -15.06 -6.18 10.64
N ILE A 94 -14.70 -6.49 11.90
CA ILE A 94 -14.54 -5.49 12.97
C ILE A 94 -13.46 -4.48 12.62
N GLY A 95 -12.32 -4.93 12.11
CA GLY A 95 -11.24 -4.03 11.65
C GLY A 95 -11.73 -3.03 10.61
N LEU A 96 -12.55 -3.46 9.65
CA LEU A 96 -13.10 -2.58 8.63
C LEU A 96 -14.13 -1.57 9.20
N VAL A 97 -14.94 -1.97 10.18
CA VAL A 97 -15.82 -1.04 10.92
C VAL A 97 -15.02 0.01 11.67
N LEU A 98 -13.92 -0.39 12.35
CA LEU A 98 -13.07 0.55 13.07
C LEU A 98 -12.35 1.52 12.12
N CYS A 99 -11.94 1.06 10.93
CA CYS A 99 -11.45 1.93 9.86
C CYS A 99 -12.52 2.93 9.40
N ALA A 100 -13.77 2.48 9.22
CA ALA A 100 -14.88 3.35 8.84
C ALA A 100 -15.14 4.43 9.90
N LEU A 101 -15.18 4.06 11.17
CA LEU A 101 -15.37 5.00 12.28
C LEU A 101 -14.24 6.05 12.34
N SER A 102 -12.99 5.63 12.15
CA SER A 102 -11.85 6.55 12.07
C SER A 102 -11.97 7.53 10.90
N ASN A 103 -12.47 7.07 9.75
CA ASN A 103 -12.72 7.92 8.60
C ASN A 103 -13.88 8.89 8.83
N PHE A 104 -14.99 8.44 9.44
CA PHE A 104 -16.07 9.34 9.84
C PHE A 104 -15.56 10.45 10.78
N ALA A 105 -14.78 10.08 11.81
CA ALA A 105 -14.19 11.03 12.73
C ALA A 105 -13.27 12.02 12.01
N PHE A 106 -12.48 11.57 11.03
CA PHE A 106 -11.63 12.44 10.22
C PHE A 106 -12.46 13.48 9.44
N GLY A 107 -13.54 13.05 8.79
CA GLY A 107 -14.42 13.96 8.04
C GLY A 107 -15.08 15.03 8.91
N PHE A 108 -15.27 14.77 10.22
CA PHE A 108 -15.70 15.74 11.22
C PHE A 108 -14.53 16.46 11.90
N GLY A 109 -13.30 16.25 11.46
CA GLY A 109 -12.08 16.75 12.12
C GLY A 109 -12.10 18.25 12.38
N TYR A 110 -12.57 19.06 11.42
CA TYR A 110 -12.70 20.51 11.60
C TYR A 110 -13.71 20.86 12.72
N ASN A 111 -14.89 20.25 12.71
CA ASN A 111 -15.92 20.46 13.72
C ASN A 111 -15.44 20.05 15.14
N ILE A 112 -14.78 18.89 15.23
CA ILE A 112 -14.19 18.40 16.48
C ILE A 112 -13.13 19.39 16.98
N SER A 113 -12.25 19.88 16.11
CA SER A 113 -11.20 20.85 16.45
C SER A 113 -11.77 22.18 16.91
N ALA A 114 -12.76 22.69 16.19
CA ALA A 114 -13.46 23.93 16.54
C ALA A 114 -14.13 23.81 17.94
N TRP A 115 -14.78 22.69 18.19
CA TRP A 115 -15.38 22.43 19.51
C TRP A 115 -14.31 22.39 20.64
N LEU A 116 -13.16 21.76 20.40
CA LEU A 116 -12.07 21.64 21.39
C LEU A 116 -11.42 22.97 21.73
N VAL A 117 -11.28 23.88 20.74
CA VAL A 117 -10.68 25.21 20.94
C VAL A 117 -11.71 26.30 21.27
N GLY A 118 -13.01 25.97 21.26
CA GLY A 118 -14.07 26.96 21.46
C GLY A 118 -14.25 27.95 20.31
N ALA A 119 -13.85 27.57 19.09
CA ALA A 119 -14.01 28.37 17.87
C ALA A 119 -15.37 28.14 17.20
N ASP A 120 -15.83 29.09 16.38
CA ASP A 120 -17.03 28.94 15.59
C ASP A 120 -16.79 27.93 14.44
N PRO A 121 -17.55 26.80 14.39
CA PRO A 121 -17.42 25.81 13.31
C PRO A 121 -17.81 26.32 11.92
N MET A 122 -18.48 27.49 11.84
CA MET A 122 -18.91 28.12 10.58
C MET A 122 -17.94 29.21 10.11
N ALA A 123 -16.87 29.52 10.87
CA ALA A 123 -15.90 30.52 10.49
C ALA A 123 -15.18 30.13 9.21
N THR A 124 -15.13 31.05 8.24
CA THR A 124 -14.41 30.86 6.96
C THR A 124 -12.91 31.06 7.11
N GLN A 125 -12.46 31.70 8.19
CA GLN A 125 -11.05 31.90 8.51
C GLN A 125 -10.68 31.11 9.77
N ALA A 126 -9.75 30.16 9.62
CA ALA A 126 -9.27 29.35 10.73
C ALA A 126 -8.14 30.07 11.47
N THR A 127 -8.23 30.14 12.80
CA THR A 127 -7.12 30.65 13.64
C THR A 127 -5.95 29.66 13.67
N PRO A 128 -4.72 30.10 13.93
CA PRO A 128 -3.57 29.19 14.07
C PRO A 128 -3.79 28.07 15.08
N ASP A 129 -4.44 28.35 16.21
CA ASP A 129 -4.76 27.36 17.22
C ASP A 129 -5.75 26.31 16.71
N LEU A 130 -6.74 26.72 15.91
CA LEU A 130 -7.68 25.81 15.28
C LEU A 130 -6.99 24.93 14.24
N ILE A 131 -6.07 25.48 13.44
CA ILE A 131 -5.28 24.72 12.46
C ILE A 131 -4.40 23.69 13.16
N ASN A 132 -3.68 24.08 14.22
CA ASN A 132 -2.84 23.16 15.01
C ASN A 132 -3.69 22.02 15.61
N MET A 133 -4.86 22.34 16.15
CA MET A 133 -5.78 21.34 16.69
C MET A 133 -6.32 20.44 15.58
N LEU A 134 -6.62 20.98 14.40
CA LEU A 134 -7.06 20.20 13.23
C LEU A 134 -5.99 19.19 12.80
N VAL A 135 -4.73 19.63 12.70
CA VAL A 135 -3.60 18.73 12.37
C VAL A 135 -3.47 17.61 13.42
N LEU A 136 -3.63 17.93 14.71
CA LEU A 136 -3.59 16.93 15.77
C LEU A 136 -4.74 15.92 15.65
N VAL A 137 -5.98 16.37 15.45
CA VAL A 137 -7.17 15.50 15.28
C VAL A 137 -7.02 14.63 14.04
N MET A 138 -6.52 15.20 12.93
CA MET A 138 -6.20 14.46 11.71
C MET A 138 -5.14 13.39 11.97
N ALA A 139 -4.06 13.74 12.66
CA ALA A 139 -2.99 12.81 13.00
C ALA A 139 -3.53 11.64 13.82
N LEU A 140 -4.31 11.90 14.85
CA LEU A 140 -4.88 10.87 15.71
C LEU A 140 -5.82 9.92 14.93
N THR A 141 -6.71 10.48 14.12
CA THR A 141 -7.67 9.69 13.34
C THR A 141 -7.01 8.85 12.25
N ILE A 142 -5.98 9.40 11.56
CA ILE A 142 -5.18 8.64 10.58
C ILE A 142 -4.37 7.54 11.25
N VAL A 143 -3.70 7.84 12.36
CA VAL A 143 -2.91 6.84 13.11
C VAL A 143 -3.80 5.70 13.60
N LEU A 144 -5.00 6.00 14.12
CA LEU A 144 -6.00 4.99 14.50
C LEU A 144 -6.46 4.18 13.28
N ASN A 145 -6.78 4.85 12.17
CA ASN A 145 -7.13 4.17 10.94
C ASN A 145 -6.02 3.21 10.49
N GLN A 146 -4.75 3.64 10.49
CA GLN A 146 -3.62 2.81 10.11
C GLN A 146 -3.41 1.62 11.07
N ALA A 147 -3.68 1.81 12.37
CA ALA A 147 -3.68 0.71 13.33
C ALA A 147 -4.74 -0.35 12.97
N PHE A 148 -5.94 0.06 12.63
CA PHE A 148 -7.02 -0.85 12.22
C PHE A 148 -6.82 -1.42 10.81
N GLN A 149 -6.18 -0.69 9.90
CA GLN A 149 -5.79 -1.17 8.57
C GLN A 149 -4.86 -2.39 8.64
N GLY A 150 -4.01 -2.47 9.67
CA GLY A 150 -3.13 -3.61 9.90
C GLY A 150 -3.86 -4.94 10.09
N VAL A 151 -5.17 -4.91 10.39
CA VAL A 151 -6.04 -6.08 10.49
C VAL A 151 -6.42 -6.67 9.12
N GLY A 152 -6.35 -5.92 8.03
CA GLY A 152 -6.91 -6.34 6.74
C GLY A 152 -6.27 -7.57 6.11
N TYR A 153 -4.95 -7.68 6.14
CA TYR A 153 -4.21 -8.77 5.47
C TYR A 153 -4.12 -10.08 6.29
N PRO A 154 -3.83 -10.08 7.61
CA PRO A 154 -3.61 -11.31 8.37
C PRO A 154 -4.79 -12.31 8.30
N PRO A 155 -6.08 -11.89 8.37
CA PRO A 155 -7.19 -12.79 8.17
C PRO A 155 -7.19 -13.49 6.80
N CYS A 156 -6.84 -12.78 5.74
CA CYS A 156 -6.76 -13.36 4.41
C CYS A 156 -5.66 -14.41 4.30
N ALA A 157 -4.51 -14.15 4.91
CA ALA A 157 -3.38 -15.09 4.97
C ALA A 157 -3.73 -16.38 5.73
N ARG A 158 -4.67 -16.32 6.70
CA ARG A 158 -5.17 -17.49 7.43
C ARG A 158 -6.32 -18.19 6.68
N LEU A 159 -7.29 -17.44 6.16
CA LEU A 159 -8.49 -18.01 5.53
C LEU A 159 -8.18 -18.71 4.21
N LEU A 160 -7.39 -18.09 3.33
CA LEU A 160 -7.19 -18.60 1.98
C LEU A 160 -6.54 -19.99 1.94
N PRO A 161 -5.52 -20.32 2.76
CA PRO A 161 -4.97 -21.67 2.80
C PRO A 161 -5.94 -22.74 3.30
N CYS A 162 -6.97 -22.39 4.10
CA CYS A 162 -8.00 -23.35 4.52
C CYS A 162 -8.93 -23.77 3.34
N TRP A 163 -9.06 -22.92 2.33
CA TRP A 163 -9.95 -23.12 1.18
C TRP A 163 -9.21 -23.43 -0.12
N ILE A 164 -7.88 -23.31 -0.14
CA ILE A 164 -7.06 -23.48 -1.36
C ILE A 164 -5.99 -24.52 -1.09
N HIS A 165 -5.96 -25.55 -1.94
CA HIS A 165 -4.93 -26.60 -1.84
C HIS A 165 -3.52 -26.01 -2.07
N PRO A 166 -2.48 -26.48 -1.36
CA PRO A 166 -1.11 -25.95 -1.49
C PRO A 166 -0.56 -25.91 -2.93
N SER A 167 -0.94 -26.87 -3.78
CA SER A 167 -0.52 -26.88 -5.18
C SER A 167 -1.08 -25.74 -6.04
N GLU A 168 -2.21 -25.15 -5.64
CA GLU A 168 -2.87 -24.02 -6.34
C GLU A 168 -2.74 -22.70 -5.60
N LEU A 169 -2.23 -22.72 -4.37
CA LEU A 169 -2.21 -21.58 -3.46
C LEU A 169 -1.43 -20.39 -4.04
N ALA A 170 -0.24 -20.64 -4.60
CA ALA A 170 0.60 -19.59 -5.14
C ALA A 170 -0.09 -18.82 -6.28
N THR A 171 -0.70 -19.54 -7.24
CA THR A 171 -1.40 -18.92 -8.38
C THR A 171 -2.63 -18.13 -7.91
N LYS A 172 -3.47 -18.73 -7.04
CA LYS A 172 -4.69 -18.07 -6.54
C LYS A 172 -4.38 -16.88 -5.65
N MET A 173 -3.34 -16.97 -4.83
CA MET A 173 -2.86 -15.83 -4.02
C MET A 173 -2.30 -14.70 -4.89
N SER A 174 -1.65 -15.01 -6.01
CA SER A 174 -1.19 -13.97 -6.94
C SER A 174 -2.36 -13.21 -7.58
N VAL A 175 -3.41 -13.93 -8.00
CA VAL A 175 -4.65 -13.31 -8.48
C VAL A 175 -5.32 -12.51 -7.37
N TRP A 176 -5.46 -13.09 -6.16
CA TRP A 176 -6.03 -12.39 -5.02
C TRP A 176 -5.28 -11.10 -4.70
N ASN A 177 -3.96 -11.11 -4.80
CA ASN A 177 -3.11 -9.95 -4.48
C ASN A 177 -3.37 -8.74 -5.41
N THR A 178 -3.94 -8.94 -6.62
CA THR A 178 -4.30 -7.80 -7.50
C THR A 178 -5.39 -6.92 -6.88
N SER A 179 -6.16 -7.45 -5.92
CA SER A 179 -7.25 -6.71 -5.26
C SER A 179 -6.80 -5.42 -4.60
N HIS A 180 -5.56 -5.35 -4.09
CA HIS A 180 -5.05 -4.15 -3.46
C HIS A 180 -4.79 -3.01 -4.47
N SER A 181 -4.22 -3.30 -5.63
CA SER A 181 -4.00 -2.29 -6.68
C SER A 181 -5.31 -1.85 -7.33
N ILE A 182 -6.24 -2.81 -7.57
CA ILE A 182 -7.58 -2.49 -8.08
C ILE A 182 -8.31 -1.59 -7.06
N GLY A 183 -8.26 -1.94 -5.76
CA GLY A 183 -8.87 -1.15 -4.70
C GLY A 183 -8.25 0.24 -4.58
N ALA A 184 -6.93 0.36 -4.67
CA ALA A 184 -6.22 1.63 -4.63
C ALA A 184 -6.59 2.52 -5.82
N ALA A 185 -6.55 1.98 -7.04
CA ALA A 185 -6.92 2.72 -8.24
C ALA A 185 -8.38 3.20 -8.20
N ALA A 186 -9.31 2.29 -7.82
CA ALA A 186 -10.72 2.64 -7.71
C ALA A 186 -10.98 3.69 -6.63
N ALA A 187 -10.29 3.61 -5.47
CA ALA A 187 -10.41 4.59 -4.40
C ALA A 187 -9.93 5.98 -4.84
N VAL A 188 -8.78 6.03 -5.52
CA VAL A 188 -8.20 7.30 -6.01
C VAL A 188 -9.12 7.94 -7.03
N VAL A 189 -9.63 7.19 -8.02
CA VAL A 189 -10.57 7.72 -9.03
C VAL A 189 -11.88 8.18 -8.38
N ALA A 190 -12.47 7.37 -7.50
CA ALA A 190 -13.71 7.74 -6.81
C ALA A 190 -13.53 9.03 -5.98
N CYS A 191 -12.43 9.15 -5.22
CA CYS A 191 -12.14 10.36 -4.45
C CYS A 191 -11.85 11.56 -5.37
N GLY A 192 -11.21 11.38 -6.52
CA GLY A 192 -11.03 12.43 -7.52
C GLY A 192 -12.38 13.00 -7.98
N TYR A 193 -13.32 12.14 -8.36
CA TYR A 193 -14.69 12.57 -8.72
C TYR A 193 -15.43 13.22 -7.55
N ILE A 194 -15.28 12.72 -6.32
CA ILE A 194 -15.87 13.32 -5.13
C ILE A 194 -15.34 14.74 -4.93
N MET A 195 -14.02 14.92 -5.06
CA MET A 195 -13.38 16.24 -4.92
C MET A 195 -13.80 17.24 -6.00
N GLY A 196 -14.14 16.78 -7.20
CA GLY A 196 -14.57 17.61 -8.32
C GLY A 196 -16.09 17.80 -8.45
N SER A 197 -16.91 17.13 -7.60
CA SER A 197 -18.37 17.18 -7.74
C SER A 197 -19.12 17.51 -6.44
N MET A 198 -18.48 17.29 -5.29
CA MET A 198 -19.09 17.53 -3.97
C MET A 198 -18.61 18.84 -3.38
N GLY A 199 -19.19 19.23 -2.23
CA GLY A 199 -18.83 20.45 -1.51
C GLY A 199 -19.81 21.61 -1.79
N GLN A 200 -19.44 22.78 -1.31
CA GLN A 200 -20.23 24.00 -1.47
C GLN A 200 -19.55 24.93 -2.48
N ASP A 201 -20.32 25.52 -3.37
CA ASP A 201 -19.80 26.53 -4.29
C ASP A 201 -19.70 27.89 -3.57
N LEU A 202 -18.48 28.26 -3.18
CA LEU A 202 -18.13 29.53 -2.57
C LEU A 202 -17.25 30.38 -3.51
N SER A 203 -17.30 30.13 -4.82
CA SER A 203 -16.52 30.88 -5.83
C SER A 203 -16.84 32.37 -5.92
N HIS A 204 -17.95 32.80 -5.33
CA HIS A 204 -18.36 34.19 -5.26
C HIS A 204 -18.03 34.89 -3.94
N ASN A 205 -17.43 34.17 -2.98
CA ASN A 205 -17.05 34.69 -1.67
C ASN A 205 -15.61 35.22 -1.71
N PRO A 206 -15.40 36.58 -1.60
CA PRO A 206 -14.07 37.17 -1.67
C PRO A 206 -13.12 36.67 -0.57
N ASP A 207 -13.64 36.41 0.64
CA ASP A 207 -12.82 35.92 1.77
C ASP A 207 -12.27 34.53 1.49
N VAL A 208 -13.08 33.66 0.88
CA VAL A 208 -12.66 32.31 0.47
C VAL A 208 -11.60 32.38 -0.63
N ILE A 209 -11.81 33.22 -1.64
CA ILE A 209 -10.85 33.46 -2.74
C ILE A 209 -9.50 33.92 -2.17
N ASN A 210 -9.53 34.93 -1.29
CA ASN A 210 -8.32 35.47 -0.68
C ASN A 210 -7.61 34.44 0.22
N THR A 211 -8.37 33.65 0.96
CA THR A 211 -7.82 32.57 1.82
C THR A 211 -7.11 31.52 0.98
N ILE A 212 -7.74 31.03 -0.11
CA ILE A 212 -7.13 30.05 -1.01
C ILE A 212 -5.89 30.64 -1.69
N ALA A 213 -5.98 31.89 -2.20
CA ALA A 213 -4.87 32.59 -2.84
C ALA A 213 -3.65 32.68 -1.90
N ALA A 214 -3.87 33.06 -0.64
CA ALA A 214 -2.83 33.15 0.38
C ALA A 214 -2.22 31.78 0.71
N ASN A 215 -3.06 30.77 0.93
CA ASN A 215 -2.63 29.43 1.30
C ASN A 215 -1.82 28.73 0.20
N LEU A 216 -2.26 28.87 -1.05
CA LEU A 216 -1.58 28.28 -2.22
C LEU A 216 -0.50 29.20 -2.81
N LYS A 217 -0.34 30.43 -2.29
CA LYS A 217 0.60 31.45 -2.79
C LYS A 217 0.38 31.74 -4.29
N LEU A 218 -0.89 31.80 -4.70
CA LEU A 218 -1.31 32.07 -6.07
C LEU A 218 -1.70 33.55 -6.24
N ASP A 219 -1.36 34.13 -7.39
CA ASP A 219 -1.79 35.48 -7.73
C ASP A 219 -3.20 35.44 -8.38
N PRO A 220 -4.25 35.99 -7.72
CA PRO A 220 -5.59 36.01 -8.28
C PRO A 220 -5.72 36.92 -9.49
N ALA A 221 -4.76 37.80 -9.78
CA ALA A 221 -4.76 38.63 -10.97
C ALA A 221 -4.38 37.87 -12.25
N THR A 222 -3.72 36.73 -12.12
CA THR A 222 -3.37 35.88 -13.27
C THR A 222 -4.52 34.94 -13.63
N ALA A 223 -4.73 34.69 -14.93
CA ALA A 223 -5.79 33.80 -15.40
C ALA A 223 -5.64 32.36 -14.85
N ASP A 224 -4.39 31.87 -14.81
CA ASP A 224 -4.08 30.51 -14.30
C ASP A 224 -4.24 30.44 -12.78
N GLY A 225 -3.79 31.45 -12.04
CA GLY A 225 -3.97 31.54 -10.60
C GLY A 225 -5.46 31.60 -10.22
N MET A 226 -6.23 32.46 -10.86
CA MET A 226 -7.67 32.53 -10.63
C MET A 226 -8.39 31.23 -10.98
N LYS A 227 -8.04 30.57 -12.07
CA LYS A 227 -8.60 29.26 -12.44
C LYS A 227 -8.38 28.20 -11.36
N GLN A 228 -7.18 28.12 -10.82
CA GLN A 228 -6.85 27.18 -9.73
C GLN A 228 -7.60 27.54 -8.44
N ILE A 229 -7.65 28.81 -8.07
CA ILE A 229 -8.38 29.28 -6.88
C ILE A 229 -9.86 28.91 -6.99
N LEU A 230 -10.49 29.19 -8.14
CA LEU A 230 -11.91 28.90 -8.37
C LEU A 230 -12.20 27.38 -8.36
N GLN A 231 -11.25 26.55 -8.75
CA GLN A 231 -11.41 25.10 -8.68
C GLN A 231 -11.64 24.64 -7.23
N TYR A 232 -10.88 25.16 -6.26
CA TYR A 232 -11.07 24.82 -4.84
C TYR A 232 -12.25 25.55 -4.20
N ALA A 233 -12.52 26.79 -4.60
CA ALA A 233 -13.65 27.58 -4.08
C ALA A 233 -15.01 26.99 -4.47
N ARG A 234 -15.14 26.41 -5.67
CA ARG A 234 -16.36 25.72 -6.14
C ARG A 234 -16.66 24.43 -5.40
N HIS A 235 -15.64 23.81 -4.81
CA HIS A 235 -15.74 22.53 -4.13
C HIS A 235 -15.25 22.63 -2.69
N TRP A 236 -15.67 23.73 -2.00
CA TRP A 236 -15.33 23.95 -0.60
C TRP A 236 -15.87 22.79 0.26
N ASP A 237 -15.04 22.26 1.16
CA ASP A 237 -15.37 21.10 2.02
C ASP A 237 -15.57 19.76 1.27
N ALA A 238 -15.27 19.65 -0.01
CA ALA A 238 -15.36 18.39 -0.76
C ALA A 238 -14.51 17.27 -0.14
N TRP A 239 -13.37 17.62 0.47
CA TRP A 239 -12.48 16.67 1.11
C TRP A 239 -13.16 15.84 2.22
N LYS A 240 -14.17 16.37 2.91
CA LYS A 240 -14.94 15.65 3.94
C LYS A 240 -15.66 14.43 3.34
N TRP A 241 -16.20 14.57 2.14
CA TRP A 241 -16.89 13.51 1.43
C TRP A 241 -15.96 12.38 0.99
N CYS A 242 -14.66 12.66 0.78
CA CYS A 242 -13.66 11.63 0.54
C CYS A 242 -13.45 10.69 1.74
N PHE A 243 -13.93 11.06 2.92
CA PHE A 243 -13.89 10.21 4.11
C PHE A 243 -15.26 9.61 4.43
N TRP A 244 -16.34 10.38 4.33
CA TRP A 244 -17.67 9.90 4.68
C TRP A 244 -18.22 8.85 3.73
N LEU A 245 -18.10 9.04 2.41
CA LEU A 245 -18.60 8.08 1.43
C LEU A 245 -17.83 6.74 1.47
N PRO A 246 -16.48 6.73 1.46
CA PRO A 246 -15.73 5.50 1.66
C PRO A 246 -15.99 4.82 3.01
N ALA A 247 -16.23 5.59 4.08
CA ALA A 247 -16.58 5.01 5.37
C ALA A 247 -17.96 4.31 5.33
N GLY A 248 -18.94 4.90 4.67
CA GLY A 248 -20.23 4.24 4.41
C GLY A 248 -20.07 2.94 3.63
N LEU A 249 -19.26 2.96 2.55
CA LEU A 249 -18.91 1.76 1.78
C LEU A 249 -18.21 0.71 2.65
N ALA A 250 -17.32 1.13 3.56
CA ALA A 250 -16.59 0.23 4.45
C ALA A 250 -17.53 -0.48 5.47
N ILE A 251 -18.58 0.20 5.96
CA ILE A 251 -19.60 -0.45 6.79
C ILE A 251 -20.33 -1.53 5.98
N LEU A 252 -20.75 -1.24 4.74
CA LEU A 252 -21.35 -2.24 3.86
C LEU A 252 -20.40 -3.39 3.56
N GLY A 253 -19.12 -3.07 3.36
CA GLY A 253 -18.05 -4.05 3.17
C GLY A 253 -17.84 -4.94 4.40
N ALA A 254 -17.95 -4.40 5.60
CA ALA A 254 -17.84 -5.18 6.84
C ALA A 254 -19.01 -6.20 6.97
N VAL A 255 -20.22 -5.78 6.63
CA VAL A 255 -21.40 -6.70 6.57
C VAL A 255 -21.17 -7.76 5.50
N TRP A 256 -20.70 -7.37 4.30
CA TRP A 256 -20.33 -8.29 3.22
C TRP A 256 -19.32 -9.35 3.65
N LEU A 257 -18.25 -8.94 4.34
CA LEU A 257 -17.23 -9.84 4.88
C LEU A 257 -17.82 -10.78 5.94
N PHE A 258 -18.58 -10.25 6.88
CA PHE A 258 -19.14 -11.03 7.98
C PHE A 258 -20.14 -12.09 7.50
N VAL A 259 -21.01 -11.74 6.56
CA VAL A 259 -22.00 -12.66 5.99
C VAL A 259 -21.37 -13.60 4.96
N GLY A 260 -20.41 -13.10 4.17
CA GLY A 260 -19.82 -13.80 3.03
C GLY A 260 -18.79 -14.85 3.39
N LEU A 261 -18.03 -14.65 4.46
CA LEU A 261 -16.92 -15.52 4.84
C LEU A 261 -17.32 -16.64 5.82
N ARG A 262 -16.51 -17.69 5.80
CA ARG A 262 -16.47 -18.75 6.81
C ARG A 262 -15.03 -19.08 7.10
N ASP A 263 -14.68 -19.32 8.37
CA ASP A 263 -13.29 -19.48 8.81
C ASP A 263 -12.64 -20.76 8.24
N ASP A 264 -13.41 -21.84 8.14
CA ASP A 264 -12.94 -23.12 7.65
C ASP A 264 -14.06 -23.93 6.94
N PRO A 265 -13.73 -24.97 6.18
CA PRO A 265 -14.71 -25.83 5.53
C PRO A 265 -15.65 -26.55 6.48
N ARG A 266 -15.20 -26.93 7.70
CA ARG A 266 -16.01 -27.63 8.70
C ARG A 266 -17.20 -26.79 9.15
N SER A 267 -17.02 -25.47 9.20
CA SER A 267 -18.09 -24.54 9.61
C SER A 267 -19.32 -24.56 8.68
N VAL A 268 -19.22 -25.18 7.52
CA VAL A 268 -20.30 -25.38 6.54
C VAL A 268 -20.57 -26.85 6.23
N GLY A 269 -20.08 -27.78 7.09
CA GLY A 269 -20.30 -29.21 6.94
C GLY A 269 -19.47 -29.87 5.83
N LEU A 270 -18.41 -29.22 5.36
CA LEU A 270 -17.51 -29.76 4.34
C LEU A 270 -16.23 -30.33 4.98
N PRO A 271 -15.64 -31.38 4.39
CA PRO A 271 -14.37 -31.92 4.85
C PRO A 271 -13.24 -30.93 4.61
N GLU A 272 -12.20 -30.99 5.43
CA GLU A 272 -10.95 -30.27 5.20
C GLU A 272 -10.21 -30.87 4.02
N LEU A 273 -9.42 -30.01 3.35
CA LEU A 273 -8.52 -30.47 2.30
C LEU A 273 -7.59 -31.55 2.87
N PRO A 274 -7.37 -32.67 2.15
CA PRO A 274 -6.44 -33.67 2.57
C PRO A 274 -5.09 -33.00 2.86
N ASP A 275 -4.57 -33.20 4.06
CA ASP A 275 -3.20 -32.75 4.38
C ASP A 275 -2.27 -33.46 3.41
N THR A 276 -1.80 -32.71 2.43
CA THR A 276 -0.56 -33.10 1.77
C THR A 276 0.48 -32.95 2.87
N LYS A 277 0.79 -34.07 3.50
CA LYS A 277 1.95 -34.17 4.37
C LYS A 277 3.13 -33.65 3.56
N THR A 278 3.38 -32.37 3.63
CA THR A 278 4.72 -31.86 3.40
C THR A 278 5.55 -32.62 4.40
N GLY A 279 6.33 -33.55 3.88
CA GLY A 279 7.14 -34.42 4.70
C GLY A 279 7.92 -33.63 5.75
N LYS A 280 7.32 -33.45 6.90
CA LYS A 280 8.07 -33.35 8.11
C LYS A 280 8.67 -34.71 8.25
N SER A 281 9.87 -34.89 7.75
CA SER A 281 10.81 -35.86 8.24
C SER A 281 10.82 -35.65 9.75
N ASP A 282 10.18 -36.55 10.49
CA ASP A 282 10.29 -36.72 11.95
C ASP A 282 11.70 -37.20 12.30
N THR A 283 12.71 -36.55 11.76
CA THR A 283 14.11 -36.86 12.04
C THR A 283 14.73 -35.66 12.73
N GLU A 284 14.95 -35.89 13.99
CA GLU A 284 15.74 -35.10 14.93
C GLU A 284 15.05 -33.86 15.53
N LYS A 285 14.94 -33.91 16.85
CA LYS A 285 14.55 -32.87 17.78
C LYS A 285 15.14 -31.52 17.34
N ASP A 286 14.33 -30.76 16.64
CA ASP A 286 14.63 -29.38 16.28
C ASP A 286 14.67 -28.58 17.60
N THR A 287 15.81 -28.66 18.30
CA THR A 287 15.98 -27.95 19.54
C THR A 287 15.88 -26.46 19.23
N ARG A 288 15.21 -25.70 20.11
CA ARG A 288 15.08 -24.23 20.01
C ARG A 288 16.43 -23.55 19.73
N ALA A 289 17.52 -24.14 20.23
CA ALA A 289 18.90 -23.70 19.99
C ALA A 289 19.33 -23.87 18.51
N THR A 290 19.06 -25.03 17.90
CA THR A 290 19.38 -25.30 16.48
C THR A 290 18.62 -24.37 15.55
N ARG A 291 17.33 -24.12 15.81
CA ARG A 291 16.52 -23.18 15.04
C ARG A 291 17.03 -21.74 15.18
N SER A 292 17.42 -21.31 16.36
CA SER A 292 18.00 -19.98 16.59
C SER A 292 19.34 -19.83 15.86
N ALA A 293 20.22 -20.84 15.91
CA ALA A 293 21.48 -20.87 15.18
C ALA A 293 21.26 -20.84 13.65
N PHE A 294 20.28 -21.61 13.14
CA PHE A 294 19.89 -21.59 11.73
C PHE A 294 19.42 -20.20 11.27
N LEU A 295 18.50 -19.58 12.02
CA LEU A 295 18.05 -18.22 11.72
C LEU A 295 19.19 -17.21 11.74
N ARG A 296 20.14 -17.36 12.69
CA ARG A 296 21.32 -16.51 12.75
C ARG A 296 22.14 -16.60 11.46
N VAL A 297 22.40 -17.81 10.97
CA VAL A 297 23.19 -18.04 9.76
C VAL A 297 22.44 -17.65 8.50
N MET A 298 21.17 -18.04 8.39
CA MET A 298 20.41 -17.86 7.15
C MET A 298 19.84 -16.46 6.97
N VAL A 299 19.54 -15.73 8.07
CA VAL A 299 18.93 -14.40 8.02
C VAL A 299 19.87 -13.32 8.55
N TRP A 300 20.23 -13.42 9.83
CA TRP A 300 20.90 -12.31 10.52
C TRP A 300 22.33 -12.04 10.04
N THR A 301 23.08 -13.06 9.63
CA THR A 301 24.44 -12.93 9.07
C THR A 301 24.50 -13.05 7.55
N ASN A 302 23.35 -13.14 6.89
CA ASN A 302 23.28 -13.26 5.45
C ASN A 302 23.31 -11.88 4.79
N ARG A 303 24.47 -11.52 4.22
CA ARG A 303 24.66 -10.23 3.51
C ARG A 303 23.60 -9.97 2.44
N TRP A 304 23.16 -11.00 1.73
CA TRP A 304 22.19 -10.83 0.65
C TRP A 304 20.81 -10.42 1.15
N ILE A 305 20.40 -10.94 2.32
CA ILE A 305 19.14 -10.52 2.93
C ILE A 305 19.21 -9.06 3.38
N TRP A 306 20.32 -8.62 3.99
CA TRP A 306 20.49 -7.22 4.37
C TRP A 306 20.53 -6.29 3.15
N THR A 307 21.19 -6.70 2.04
CA THR A 307 21.16 -5.93 0.80
C THR A 307 19.74 -5.83 0.24
N LEU A 308 18.94 -6.90 0.29
CA LEU A 308 17.52 -6.87 -0.11
C LEU A 308 16.69 -5.96 0.81
N CYS A 309 16.96 -5.95 2.11
CA CYS A 309 16.30 -5.06 3.07
C CYS A 309 16.59 -3.58 2.73
N ILE A 310 17.85 -3.24 2.49
CA ILE A 310 18.26 -1.88 2.10
C ILE A 310 17.62 -1.49 0.75
N ALA A 311 17.67 -2.37 -0.25
CA ALA A 311 17.03 -2.14 -1.54
C ALA A 311 15.52 -1.89 -1.38
N ASN A 312 14.86 -2.60 -0.45
CA ASN A 312 13.44 -2.42 -0.20
C ASN A 312 13.08 -1.04 0.38
N VAL A 313 13.99 -0.42 1.14
CA VAL A 313 13.82 0.99 1.56
C VAL A 313 13.70 1.88 0.32
N PHE A 314 14.62 1.77 -0.63
CA PHE A 314 14.63 2.60 -1.84
C PHE A 314 13.38 2.37 -2.72
N VAL A 315 12.98 1.12 -2.89
CA VAL A 315 11.77 0.76 -3.64
C VAL A 315 10.52 1.40 -2.99
N TYR A 316 10.40 1.32 -1.66
CA TYR A 316 9.26 1.89 -0.95
C TYR A 316 9.28 3.41 -0.93
N VAL A 317 10.44 4.05 -0.84
CA VAL A 317 10.55 5.52 -0.96
C VAL A 317 10.02 5.98 -2.32
N MET A 318 10.45 5.36 -3.42
CA MET A 318 9.96 5.72 -4.76
C MET A 318 8.46 5.47 -4.90
N ARG A 319 7.99 4.29 -4.49
CA ARG A 319 6.58 3.92 -4.62
C ARG A 319 5.66 4.82 -3.82
N MET A 320 5.95 5.03 -2.53
CA MET A 320 5.10 5.82 -1.65
C MET A 320 5.19 7.31 -1.95
N GLY A 321 6.36 7.77 -2.40
CA GLY A 321 6.52 9.15 -2.89
C GLY A 321 5.53 9.49 -4.00
N ILE A 322 5.31 8.57 -4.96
CA ILE A 322 4.35 8.79 -6.03
C ILE A 322 2.91 8.52 -5.57
N LEU A 323 2.68 7.44 -4.83
CA LEU A 323 1.34 6.98 -4.49
C LEU A 323 0.64 7.90 -3.46
N ASP A 324 1.39 8.39 -2.48
CA ASP A 324 0.84 9.22 -1.41
C ASP A 324 0.85 10.71 -1.79
N TRP A 325 1.85 11.17 -2.54
CA TRP A 325 2.04 12.57 -2.89
C TRP A 325 1.67 12.93 -4.33
N GLY A 326 1.47 11.92 -5.20
CA GLY A 326 1.20 12.12 -6.62
C GLY A 326 0.03 13.06 -6.90
N PRO A 327 -1.16 12.86 -6.29
CA PRO A 327 -2.29 13.76 -6.52
C PRO A 327 -1.94 15.22 -6.19
N LYS A 328 -1.31 15.46 -5.05
CA LYS A 328 -0.93 16.81 -4.61
C LYS A 328 0.12 17.45 -5.52
N PHE A 329 1.14 16.68 -5.88
CA PHE A 329 2.14 17.14 -6.85
C PHE A 329 1.54 17.50 -8.21
N LEU A 330 0.69 16.63 -8.75
CA LEU A 330 0.10 16.84 -10.07
C LEU A 330 -0.83 18.07 -10.10
N THR A 331 -1.53 18.34 -9.02
CA THR A 331 -2.37 19.53 -8.89
C THR A 331 -1.54 20.81 -8.68
N GLU A 332 -0.59 20.81 -7.75
CA GLU A 332 0.17 21.99 -7.37
C GLU A 332 1.29 22.36 -8.36
N ALA A 333 2.06 21.37 -8.82
CA ALA A 333 3.22 21.61 -9.67
C ALA A 333 2.94 21.50 -11.17
N ARG A 334 1.90 20.76 -11.56
CA ARG A 334 1.52 20.56 -12.97
C ARG A 334 0.21 21.24 -13.34
N GLY A 335 -0.52 21.85 -12.38
CA GLY A 335 -1.79 22.51 -12.62
C GLY A 335 -2.90 21.60 -13.15
N MET A 336 -2.80 20.29 -12.91
CA MET A 336 -3.82 19.34 -13.33
C MET A 336 -5.08 19.51 -12.49
N SER A 337 -6.25 19.17 -13.05
CA SER A 337 -7.45 19.00 -12.26
C SER A 337 -7.28 17.83 -11.25
N ILE A 338 -8.05 17.84 -10.18
CA ILE A 338 -7.98 16.76 -9.18
C ILE A 338 -8.39 15.42 -9.81
N GLU A 339 -9.37 15.44 -10.72
CA GLU A 339 -9.81 14.25 -11.45
C GLU A 339 -8.71 13.69 -12.35
N ASP A 340 -8.03 14.55 -13.10
CA ASP A 340 -6.94 14.14 -13.98
C ASP A 340 -5.75 13.60 -13.19
N ALA A 341 -5.42 14.22 -12.07
CA ALA A 341 -4.39 13.74 -11.14
C ALA A 341 -4.77 12.37 -10.56
N ALA A 342 -6.05 12.18 -10.22
CA ALA A 342 -6.56 10.89 -9.76
C ALA A 342 -6.43 9.80 -10.83
N TRP A 343 -6.80 10.09 -12.08
CA TRP A 343 -6.62 9.16 -13.19
C TRP A 343 -5.15 8.83 -13.47
N ALA A 344 -4.25 9.81 -13.34
CA ALA A 344 -2.81 9.58 -13.51
C ALA A 344 -2.25 8.60 -12.46
N VAL A 345 -2.65 8.77 -11.19
CA VAL A 345 -2.26 7.85 -10.11
C VAL A 345 -2.96 6.49 -10.24
N ALA A 346 -4.20 6.45 -10.71
CA ALA A 346 -4.88 5.18 -10.99
C ALA A 346 -4.19 4.42 -12.13
N ALA A 347 -3.78 5.10 -13.20
CA ALA A 347 -3.00 4.49 -14.29
C ALA A 347 -1.68 3.91 -13.78
N PHE A 348 -0.98 4.61 -12.89
CA PHE A 348 0.21 4.10 -12.21
C PHE A 348 -0.06 2.76 -11.49
N GLU A 349 -1.17 2.64 -10.76
CA GLU A 349 -1.56 1.41 -10.04
C GLU A 349 -2.01 0.28 -10.99
N ILE A 350 -2.70 0.61 -12.09
CA ILE A 350 -3.15 -0.39 -13.08
C ILE A 350 -1.94 -0.98 -13.82
N PHE A 351 -1.03 -0.14 -14.29
CA PHE A 351 0.17 -0.60 -14.97
C PHE A 351 1.12 -1.37 -14.03
N ALA A 352 1.07 -1.08 -12.74
CA ALA A 352 1.77 -1.84 -11.71
C ALA A 352 1.38 -3.32 -11.68
N ILE A 353 0.10 -3.65 -11.90
CA ILE A 353 -0.36 -5.05 -11.97
C ILE A 353 0.33 -5.75 -13.14
N ILE A 354 0.29 -5.14 -14.32
CA ILE A 354 0.91 -5.68 -15.53
C ILE A 354 2.42 -5.84 -15.33
N GLY A 355 3.06 -4.81 -14.74
CA GLY A 355 4.49 -4.79 -14.46
C GLY A 355 4.92 -5.89 -13.49
N THR A 356 4.14 -6.14 -12.45
CA THR A 356 4.41 -7.23 -11.49
C THR A 356 4.39 -8.60 -12.18
N LEU A 357 3.39 -8.85 -13.03
CA LEU A 357 3.27 -10.10 -13.77
C LEU A 357 4.41 -10.27 -14.78
N ALA A 358 4.72 -9.21 -15.53
CA ALA A 358 5.82 -9.19 -16.50
C ALA A 358 7.18 -9.43 -15.81
N ALA A 359 7.41 -8.78 -14.66
CA ALA A 359 8.64 -8.97 -13.89
C ALA A 359 8.78 -10.39 -13.34
N GLY A 360 7.70 -11.00 -12.87
CA GLY A 360 7.68 -12.40 -12.46
C GLY A 360 8.02 -13.34 -13.61
N TRP A 361 7.34 -13.19 -14.75
CA TRP A 361 7.60 -13.97 -15.95
C TRP A 361 9.05 -13.82 -16.44
N ALA A 362 9.57 -12.59 -16.51
CA ALA A 362 10.94 -12.32 -16.93
C ALA A 362 11.97 -12.89 -15.95
N THR A 363 11.68 -12.87 -14.66
CA THR A 363 12.52 -13.50 -13.64
C THR A 363 12.73 -14.99 -13.92
N ASP A 364 11.67 -15.71 -14.26
CA ASP A 364 11.74 -17.15 -14.47
C ASP A 364 12.36 -17.51 -15.83
N HIS A 365 11.94 -16.84 -16.90
CA HIS A 365 12.33 -17.20 -18.27
C HIS A 365 13.64 -16.56 -18.72
N ILE A 366 13.88 -15.27 -18.38
CA ILE A 366 15.07 -14.52 -18.83
C ILE A 366 16.22 -14.68 -17.83
N PHE A 367 15.93 -14.48 -16.52
CA PHE A 367 16.94 -14.47 -15.48
C PHE A 367 17.09 -15.79 -14.72
N ARG A 368 16.41 -16.87 -15.16
CA ARG A 368 16.51 -18.23 -14.60
C ARG A 368 16.28 -18.25 -13.09
N GLY A 369 15.29 -17.50 -12.61
CA GLY A 369 14.90 -17.41 -11.20
C GLY A 369 15.77 -16.46 -10.35
N LYS A 370 16.70 -15.69 -10.94
CA LYS A 370 17.49 -14.68 -10.22
C LYS A 370 16.72 -13.37 -10.10
N ALA A 371 15.79 -13.30 -9.17
CA ALA A 371 14.88 -12.16 -8.98
C ALA A 371 15.60 -10.81 -8.77
N HIS A 372 16.75 -10.79 -8.09
CA HIS A 372 17.55 -9.59 -7.88
C HIS A 372 18.04 -8.93 -9.17
N ARG A 373 18.28 -9.72 -10.25
CA ARG A 373 18.66 -9.16 -11.56
C ARG A 373 17.50 -8.45 -12.25
N MET A 374 16.29 -9.04 -12.16
CA MET A 374 15.08 -8.37 -12.67
C MET A 374 14.76 -7.11 -11.87
N CYS A 375 15.00 -7.11 -10.55
CA CYS A 375 14.86 -5.90 -9.74
C CYS A 375 15.77 -4.76 -10.21
N LEU A 376 17.01 -5.06 -10.63
CA LEU A 376 17.90 -4.06 -11.23
C LEU A 376 17.29 -3.43 -12.49
N VAL A 377 16.82 -4.27 -13.43
CA VAL A 377 16.17 -3.79 -14.67
C VAL A 377 14.98 -2.91 -14.35
N CYS A 378 14.18 -3.33 -13.38
CA CYS A 378 13.01 -2.57 -12.94
C CYS A 378 13.40 -1.23 -12.30
N MET A 379 14.40 -1.17 -11.44
CA MET A 379 14.83 0.09 -10.81
C MET A 379 15.41 1.08 -11.84
N VAL A 380 16.17 0.58 -12.82
CA VAL A 380 16.67 1.42 -13.93
C VAL A 380 15.50 1.94 -14.77
N GLY A 381 14.56 1.07 -15.14
CA GLY A 381 13.34 1.46 -15.89
C GLY A 381 12.50 2.49 -15.14
N ALA A 382 12.25 2.27 -13.85
CA ALA A 382 11.51 3.22 -13.02
C ALA A 382 12.20 4.60 -12.94
N SER A 383 13.51 4.62 -12.71
CA SER A 383 14.28 5.87 -12.68
C SER A 383 14.29 6.58 -14.03
N LEU A 384 14.37 5.85 -15.14
CA LEU A 384 14.31 6.40 -16.49
C LEU A 384 12.94 7.06 -16.75
N PHE A 385 11.83 6.37 -16.50
CA PHE A 385 10.49 6.91 -16.74
C PHE A 385 10.17 8.08 -15.81
N MET A 386 10.64 8.04 -14.56
CA MET A 386 10.57 9.20 -13.67
C MET A 386 11.38 10.40 -14.20
N SER A 387 12.57 10.15 -14.73
CA SER A 387 13.37 11.21 -15.35
C SER A 387 12.68 11.80 -16.57
N LEU A 388 12.11 10.98 -17.45
CA LEU A 388 11.34 11.45 -18.62
C LEU A 388 10.14 12.30 -18.17
N PHE A 389 9.42 11.87 -17.13
CA PHE A 389 8.27 12.60 -16.60
C PHE A 389 8.64 14.00 -16.09
N ILE A 390 9.81 14.15 -15.48
CA ILE A 390 10.26 15.42 -14.89
C ILE A 390 10.93 16.33 -15.91
N PHE A 391 11.86 15.79 -16.72
CA PHE A 391 12.65 16.60 -17.63
C PHE A 391 11.93 16.96 -18.93
N LEU A 392 10.77 16.38 -19.20
CA LEU A 392 9.93 16.69 -20.37
C LEU A 392 8.58 17.30 -19.95
N PRO A 393 8.54 18.50 -19.36
CA PRO A 393 7.30 19.10 -18.84
C PRO A 393 6.29 19.49 -19.91
N GLY A 394 6.73 19.65 -21.17
CA GLY A 394 5.90 20.05 -22.31
C GLY A 394 5.14 18.89 -23.01
N LEU A 395 5.19 17.67 -22.46
CA LEU A 395 4.47 16.55 -23.05
C LEU A 395 2.95 16.73 -22.94
N PRO A 396 2.19 16.29 -23.95
CA PRO A 396 0.73 16.21 -23.87
C PRO A 396 0.31 15.40 -22.62
N MET A 397 -0.79 15.80 -22.01
CA MET A 397 -1.29 15.21 -20.75
C MET A 397 -1.36 13.67 -20.81
N VAL A 398 -1.93 13.12 -21.89
CA VAL A 398 -2.06 11.66 -22.07
C VAL A 398 -0.68 10.97 -22.07
N VAL A 399 0.32 11.59 -22.70
CA VAL A 399 1.70 11.05 -22.74
C VAL A 399 2.33 11.15 -21.36
N SER A 400 2.11 12.23 -20.62
CA SER A 400 2.60 12.41 -19.25
C SER A 400 2.01 11.34 -18.31
N ILE A 401 0.71 11.07 -18.42
CA ILE A 401 0.04 9.99 -17.66
C ILE A 401 0.63 8.62 -18.03
N PHE A 402 0.86 8.35 -19.31
CA PHE A 402 1.46 7.10 -19.77
C PHE A 402 2.89 6.91 -19.24
N VAL A 403 3.71 7.97 -19.27
CA VAL A 403 5.09 7.93 -18.74
C VAL A 403 5.08 7.65 -17.23
N LEU A 404 4.17 8.28 -16.48
CA LEU A 404 4.01 8.00 -15.04
C LEU A 404 3.50 6.58 -14.79
N ALA A 405 2.56 6.09 -15.60
CA ALA A 405 2.08 4.71 -15.52
C ALA A 405 3.19 3.69 -15.79
N MET A 406 4.08 3.97 -16.75
CA MET A 406 5.28 3.14 -17.00
C MET A 406 6.26 3.14 -15.82
N ALA A 407 6.39 4.23 -15.08
CA ALA A 407 7.13 4.21 -13.82
C ALA A 407 6.49 3.23 -12.82
N GLY A 408 5.16 3.20 -12.72
CA GLY A 408 4.41 2.21 -11.92
C GLY A 408 4.67 0.78 -12.35
N PHE A 409 4.63 0.53 -13.67
CA PHE A 409 4.95 -0.79 -14.25
C PHE A 409 6.30 -1.32 -13.74
N PHE A 410 7.32 -0.47 -13.68
CA PHE A 410 8.65 -0.90 -13.23
C PHE A 410 8.80 -0.94 -11.71
N ILE A 411 8.19 -0.02 -10.93
CA ILE A 411 8.39 0.05 -9.47
C ILE A 411 7.80 -1.17 -8.74
N TYR A 412 6.68 -1.72 -9.23
CA TYR A 412 6.01 -2.83 -8.54
C TYR A 412 6.68 -4.20 -8.75
N GLY A 413 7.50 -4.34 -9.79
CA GLY A 413 8.34 -5.53 -9.99
C GLY A 413 9.22 -5.82 -8.78
N PRO A 414 10.13 -4.91 -8.38
CA PRO A 414 10.97 -5.09 -7.20
C PRO A 414 10.19 -5.30 -5.91
N GLN A 415 9.07 -4.61 -5.72
CA GLN A 415 8.23 -4.78 -4.52
C GLN A 415 7.77 -6.22 -4.32
N ALA A 416 7.36 -6.90 -5.39
CA ALA A 416 6.95 -8.30 -5.32
C ALA A 416 8.16 -9.24 -5.27
N LEU A 417 9.18 -8.97 -6.08
CA LEU A 417 10.33 -9.85 -6.25
C LEU A 417 11.29 -9.86 -5.06
N ILE A 418 11.39 -8.77 -4.28
CA ILE A 418 12.24 -8.74 -3.06
C ILE A 418 11.72 -9.76 -2.04
N GLY A 419 10.41 -9.89 -1.87
CA GLY A 419 9.84 -10.90 -1.00
C GLY A 419 10.22 -12.32 -1.42
N ILE A 420 10.12 -12.62 -2.72
CA ILE A 420 10.50 -13.90 -3.31
C ILE A 420 12.02 -14.14 -3.17
N ALA A 421 12.84 -13.13 -3.47
CA ALA A 421 14.29 -13.23 -3.33
C ALA A 421 14.71 -13.46 -1.89
N SER A 422 14.10 -12.79 -0.91
CA SER A 422 14.37 -12.97 0.52
C SER A 422 14.00 -14.36 0.99
N ALA A 423 12.83 -14.86 0.56
CA ALA A 423 12.39 -16.23 0.87
C ALA A 423 13.34 -17.29 0.28
N ASN A 424 13.78 -17.11 -0.97
CA ASN A 424 14.72 -18.02 -1.62
C ASN A 424 16.09 -18.02 -0.95
N GLN A 425 16.62 -16.85 -0.56
CA GLN A 425 17.90 -16.73 0.14
C GLN A 425 17.87 -17.32 1.56
N ALA A 426 16.73 -17.31 2.20
CA ALA A 426 16.54 -17.85 3.56
C ALA A 426 16.16 -19.34 3.59
N THR A 427 15.81 -19.93 2.46
CA THR A 427 15.17 -21.24 2.30
C THR A 427 13.78 -21.31 2.97
N LYS A 428 13.04 -22.42 2.78
CA LYS A 428 11.67 -22.58 3.31
C LYS A 428 11.58 -22.38 4.82
N GLU A 429 12.59 -22.86 5.55
CA GLU A 429 12.61 -22.89 7.02
C GLU A 429 12.73 -21.49 7.66
N ALA A 430 13.39 -20.54 6.99
CA ALA A 430 13.60 -19.17 7.49
C ALA A 430 12.93 -18.08 6.65
N SER A 431 12.15 -18.47 5.63
CA SER A 431 11.53 -17.55 4.64
C SER A 431 10.61 -16.52 5.29
N ALA A 432 9.82 -16.91 6.28
CA ALA A 432 8.90 -16.00 6.97
C ALA A 432 9.67 -14.90 7.73
N THR A 433 10.75 -15.25 8.42
CA THR A 433 11.59 -14.30 9.16
C THR A 433 12.28 -13.32 8.18
N ALA A 434 12.86 -13.84 7.09
CA ALA A 434 13.51 -13.00 6.08
C ALA A 434 12.53 -12.04 5.39
N ASN A 435 11.35 -12.52 5.04
CA ASN A 435 10.29 -11.70 4.44
C ASN A 435 9.75 -10.64 5.42
N GLY A 436 9.58 -11.02 6.69
CA GLY A 436 9.20 -10.11 7.76
C GLY A 436 10.22 -8.99 7.95
N LEU A 437 11.52 -9.33 7.98
CA LEU A 437 12.60 -8.36 8.08
C LEU A 437 12.60 -7.40 6.88
N ALA A 438 12.54 -7.92 5.65
CA ALA A 438 12.47 -7.09 4.45
C ALA A 438 11.23 -6.18 4.46
N GLY A 439 10.09 -6.68 4.97
CA GLY A 439 8.87 -5.89 5.13
C GLY A 439 9.03 -4.70 6.10
N ILE A 440 9.71 -4.89 7.23
CA ILE A 440 9.99 -3.80 8.19
C ILE A 440 10.79 -2.69 7.50
N PHE A 441 11.82 -3.03 6.74
CA PHE A 441 12.62 -2.05 5.99
C PHE A 441 11.78 -1.32 4.93
N GLY A 442 10.81 -1.99 4.31
CA GLY A 442 9.84 -1.34 3.44
C GLY A 442 9.04 -0.25 4.16
N TYR A 443 8.51 -0.52 5.37
CA TYR A 443 7.78 0.50 6.13
C TYR A 443 8.68 1.63 6.65
N VAL A 444 9.95 1.36 6.96
CA VAL A 444 10.94 2.42 7.21
C VAL A 444 11.11 3.29 5.95
N GLY A 445 11.18 2.70 4.77
CA GLY A 445 11.18 3.44 3.50
C GLY A 445 9.94 4.30 3.30
N SER A 446 8.74 3.76 3.61
CA SER A 446 7.49 4.53 3.57
C SER A 446 7.50 5.72 4.53
N PHE A 447 7.98 5.54 5.75
CA PHE A 447 8.15 6.60 6.74
C PHE A 447 9.10 7.69 6.25
N LEU A 448 10.28 7.31 5.74
CA LEU A 448 11.26 8.24 5.21
C LEU A 448 10.73 9.00 3.99
N SER A 449 10.00 8.32 3.12
CA SER A 449 9.34 8.94 1.97
C SER A 449 8.32 10.00 2.41
N ALA A 450 7.46 9.66 3.36
CA ALA A 450 6.39 10.54 3.79
C ALA A 450 6.94 11.85 4.37
N ILE A 451 7.83 11.76 5.35
CA ILE A 451 8.41 12.94 6.01
C ILE A 451 9.39 13.66 5.08
N GLY A 452 10.25 12.90 4.37
CA GLY A 452 11.26 13.49 3.50
C GLY A 452 10.64 14.27 2.34
N VAL A 453 9.61 13.73 1.68
CA VAL A 453 8.90 14.44 0.62
C VAL A 453 8.22 15.69 1.16
N GLY A 454 7.53 15.60 2.33
CA GLY A 454 6.87 16.74 2.94
C GLY A 454 7.82 17.90 3.23
N ILE A 455 8.93 17.63 3.93
CA ILE A 455 9.94 18.64 4.27
C ILE A 455 10.57 19.24 3.01
N VAL A 456 10.96 18.39 2.06
CA VAL A 456 11.63 18.87 0.84
C VAL A 456 10.68 19.69 -0.03
N ALA A 457 9.40 19.30 -0.13
CA ALA A 457 8.41 20.04 -0.90
C ALA A 457 8.18 21.45 -0.33
N ASP A 458 8.13 21.58 1.01
CA ASP A 458 7.90 22.87 1.67
C ASP A 458 9.13 23.82 1.55
N HIS A 459 10.36 23.30 1.65
CA HIS A 459 11.57 24.14 1.71
C HIS A 459 12.20 24.36 0.33
N TRP A 460 12.16 23.37 -0.56
CA TRP A 460 12.86 23.40 -1.87
C TRP A 460 11.95 23.16 -3.06
N GLY A 461 10.67 22.89 -2.83
CA GLY A 461 9.66 22.69 -3.87
C GLY A 461 9.68 21.30 -4.52
N TRP A 462 8.67 21.05 -5.34
CA TRP A 462 8.39 19.74 -5.93
C TRP A 462 9.49 19.24 -6.90
N ASN A 463 10.19 20.13 -7.60
CA ASN A 463 11.23 19.70 -8.51
C ASN A 463 12.37 18.97 -7.79
N VAL A 464 12.77 19.49 -6.60
CA VAL A 464 13.82 18.85 -5.77
C VAL A 464 13.36 17.51 -5.23
N VAL A 465 12.08 17.36 -4.86
CA VAL A 465 11.49 16.08 -4.47
C VAL A 465 11.73 15.02 -5.54
N PHE A 466 11.46 15.35 -6.80
CA PHE A 466 11.63 14.39 -7.88
C PHE A 466 13.07 14.07 -8.21
N TYR A 467 13.97 15.05 -8.14
CA TYR A 467 15.40 14.77 -8.27
C TYR A 467 15.89 13.81 -7.20
N LEU A 468 15.39 13.96 -5.96
CA LEU A 468 15.69 13.03 -4.88
C LEU A 468 15.10 11.63 -5.15
N ILE A 469 13.85 11.53 -5.59
CA ILE A 469 13.22 10.25 -5.94
C ILE A 469 14.00 9.53 -7.04
N ILE A 470 14.43 10.24 -8.08
CA ILE A 470 15.28 9.68 -9.15
C ILE A 470 16.62 9.22 -8.58
N GLY A 471 17.27 10.03 -7.75
CA GLY A 471 18.54 9.69 -7.08
C GLY A 471 18.42 8.43 -6.21
N ILE A 472 17.31 8.31 -5.47
CA ILE A 472 16.99 7.12 -4.67
C ILE A 472 16.77 5.89 -5.56
N GLY A 473 16.13 6.06 -6.72
CA GLY A 473 15.99 5.00 -7.72
C GLY A 473 17.35 4.50 -8.24
N VAL A 474 18.26 5.42 -8.51
CA VAL A 474 19.64 5.10 -8.92
C VAL A 474 20.38 4.37 -7.80
N LEU A 475 20.28 4.82 -6.54
CA LEU A 475 20.87 4.13 -5.38
C LEU A 475 20.30 2.72 -5.21
N GLY A 476 19.00 2.55 -5.43
CA GLY A 476 18.37 1.23 -5.45
C GLY A 476 18.91 0.35 -6.56
N ALA A 477 19.11 0.88 -7.77
CA ALA A 477 19.74 0.14 -8.88
C ALA A 477 21.18 -0.26 -8.54
N ILE A 478 21.98 0.65 -7.98
CA ILE A 478 23.36 0.36 -7.53
C ILE A 478 23.35 -0.76 -6.49
N THR A 479 22.40 -0.73 -5.55
CA THR A 479 22.27 -1.80 -4.53
C THR A 479 22.03 -3.16 -5.18
N PHE A 480 21.20 -3.25 -6.24
CA PHE A 480 21.02 -4.51 -6.97
C PHE A 480 22.23 -4.89 -7.85
N ILE A 481 23.01 -3.92 -8.33
CA ILE A 481 24.28 -4.22 -9.02
C ILE A 481 25.22 -4.99 -8.09
N THR A 482 25.33 -4.62 -6.81
CA THR A 482 26.17 -5.34 -5.83
C THR A 482 25.73 -6.81 -5.64
N MET A 483 24.46 -7.10 -5.96
CA MET A 483 23.89 -8.46 -5.91
C MET A 483 24.00 -9.24 -7.23
N TRP A 484 24.59 -8.67 -8.30
CA TRP A 484 24.59 -9.32 -9.61
C TRP A 484 25.15 -10.73 -9.60
N ALA A 485 26.19 -10.99 -8.79
CA ALA A 485 26.83 -12.29 -8.58
C ALA A 485 26.15 -13.15 -7.49
N ALA A 486 25.09 -12.66 -6.84
CA ALA A 486 24.41 -13.40 -5.78
C ALA A 486 23.85 -14.74 -6.31
N PRO A 487 23.89 -15.81 -5.49
CA PRO A 487 23.25 -17.06 -5.85
C PRO A 487 21.75 -16.90 -5.97
N ARG A 488 21.11 -17.79 -6.74
CA ARG A 488 19.64 -17.82 -6.89
C ARG A 488 18.91 -18.01 -5.57
N ASP A 489 19.48 -18.89 -4.72
CA ASP A 489 18.88 -19.32 -3.45
C ASP A 489 19.95 -19.60 -2.39
N GLY A 490 19.52 -19.88 -1.17
CA GLY A 490 20.35 -20.15 -0.02
C GLY A 490 20.56 -21.65 0.30
N TYR A 491 20.13 -22.57 -0.58
CA TYR A 491 20.20 -24.02 -0.25
C TYR A 491 21.61 -24.52 -0.01
N ALA A 492 22.61 -24.06 -0.79
CA ALA A 492 24.00 -24.42 -0.53
C ALA A 492 24.49 -23.98 0.87
N ARG A 493 24.05 -22.79 1.33
CA ARG A 493 24.38 -22.28 2.67
C ARG A 493 23.68 -23.10 3.76
N SER A 494 22.43 -23.50 3.54
CA SER A 494 21.67 -24.38 4.44
C SER A 494 22.35 -25.76 4.56
N GLN A 495 22.76 -26.37 3.44
CA GLN A 495 23.46 -27.64 3.44
C GLN A 495 24.78 -27.57 4.23
N ASN A 496 25.55 -26.51 4.04
CA ASN A 496 26.79 -26.30 4.81
C ASN A 496 26.52 -26.13 6.30
N PHE A 497 25.44 -25.48 6.70
CA PHE A 497 25.05 -25.36 8.10
C PHE A 497 24.80 -26.76 8.73
N TYR A 498 24.00 -27.60 8.09
CA TYR A 498 23.70 -28.95 8.61
C TYR A 498 24.90 -29.86 8.55
N ALA A 499 25.79 -29.72 7.56
CA ALA A 499 27.03 -30.49 7.50
C ALA A 499 27.98 -30.15 8.67
N ASN A 500 28.01 -28.89 9.10
CA ASN A 500 28.82 -28.44 10.23
C ASN A 500 28.23 -28.82 11.61
N LEU A 501 26.92 -29.02 11.70
CA LEU A 501 26.24 -29.52 12.91
C LEU A 501 26.50 -31.01 13.17
N LYS A 502 26.88 -31.78 12.13
CA LYS A 502 27.17 -33.22 12.23
C LYS A 502 28.64 -33.51 12.55
N LYS A 503 29.50 -32.49 12.51
CA LYS A 503 30.89 -32.54 12.95
C LYS A 503 31.02 -32.11 14.41
#